data_4154e876c5cc49c8b396253e7ae69ab0
#
_entry.id   4154e876c5cc49c8b396253e7ae69ab0
#
_cell.length_a   1.000
_cell.length_b   1.000
_cell.length_c   1.000
_cell.angle_alpha   90.00
_cell.angle_beta   90.00
_cell.angle_gamma   90.00
#
_symmetry.space_group_name_H-M   'P 1'
#
loop_
_entity.id
_entity.type
_entity.pdbx_description
1 polymer ?
#
loop_
_entity_poly.entity_id
_entity_poly.type
_entity_poly.pdbx_seq_one_letter_code
_entity_poly.pdbx_strand_id
1 'polypeptide(L)'
;MRKVIIGTRGSDLALWQANYTKELLEDRGCEVEIKIIQTDGDRTQQWNTSFDKLEGKGFFTKELEEALLKKEIDLAVHSHKDLPTENPEGLIVAGVSKRENPSELLLIKKECVDENQRFSLKKGAVVGTSSARRKSQLLAFRPDVEVKDLRGNVPTRINKLRGTEYDAIMLAVAGTERLELDLSDFHEEVLDPTVFVPAPAQGVLAWQIRESDDYLFNKFDDITDIDVQTRVRIERSVLNLMDGGCQLPLGVYVDTEFDDED
;
A
#
# COMPACT_ATOMS: atom_id res chain seq x y z
N MET A 1 -13.23 5.98 -29.53
CA MET A 1 -12.78 5.62 -28.17
C MET A 1 -11.36 5.12 -28.27
N ARG A 2 -10.46 5.57 -27.40
CA ARG A 2 -9.13 4.96 -27.31
C ARG A 2 -9.23 3.75 -26.40
N LYS A 3 -8.68 2.62 -26.83
CA LYS A 3 -8.45 1.45 -25.98
C LYS A 3 -7.26 1.72 -25.07
N VAL A 4 -7.42 1.47 -23.76
CA VAL A 4 -6.42 1.63 -22.72
C VAL A 4 -6.12 0.27 -22.08
N ILE A 5 -4.86 -0.12 -22.05
CA ILE A 5 -4.43 -1.38 -21.42
C ILE A 5 -3.85 -1.06 -20.04
N ILE A 6 -4.55 -1.50 -19.00
CA ILE A 6 -4.07 -1.40 -17.60
C ILE A 6 -3.19 -2.61 -17.28
N GLY A 7 -1.93 -2.36 -16.92
CA GLY A 7 -1.07 -3.37 -16.36
C GLY A 7 -1.23 -3.47 -14.84
N THR A 8 -1.34 -4.69 -14.33
CA THR A 8 -1.44 -4.96 -12.89
C THR A 8 -0.81 -6.29 -12.53
N ARG A 9 -0.51 -6.47 -11.23
CA ARG A 9 -0.09 -7.78 -10.68
C ARG A 9 -1.29 -8.71 -10.53
N GLY A 10 -1.03 -10.01 -10.35
CA GLY A 10 -2.08 -11.02 -10.22
C GLY A 10 -2.65 -11.21 -8.80
N SER A 11 -2.28 -10.40 -7.80
CA SER A 11 -2.86 -10.51 -6.46
C SER A 11 -4.26 -9.91 -6.39
N ASP A 12 -5.12 -10.44 -5.49
CA ASP A 12 -6.51 -9.98 -5.36
C ASP A 12 -6.60 -8.47 -5.16
N LEU A 13 -5.73 -7.89 -4.31
CA LEU A 13 -5.70 -6.44 -4.08
C LEU A 13 -5.28 -5.67 -5.33
N ALA A 14 -4.30 -6.16 -6.09
CA ALA A 14 -3.87 -5.50 -7.33
C ALA A 14 -4.95 -5.57 -8.41
N LEU A 15 -5.66 -6.69 -8.51
CA LEU A 15 -6.80 -6.83 -9.41
C LEU A 15 -7.96 -5.92 -9.02
N TRP A 16 -8.26 -5.80 -7.72
CA TRP A 16 -9.25 -4.84 -7.22
C TRP A 16 -8.89 -3.41 -7.64
N GLN A 17 -7.63 -3.01 -7.44
CA GLN A 17 -7.14 -1.68 -7.80
C GLN A 17 -7.24 -1.40 -9.31
N ALA A 18 -6.93 -2.41 -10.13
CA ALA A 18 -7.06 -2.31 -11.58
C ALA A 18 -8.53 -2.20 -12.03
N ASN A 19 -9.45 -2.98 -11.43
CA ASN A 19 -10.87 -2.91 -11.72
C ASN A 19 -11.47 -1.57 -11.30
N TYR A 20 -11.16 -1.07 -10.12
CA TYR A 20 -11.54 0.28 -9.68
C TYR A 20 -11.10 1.35 -10.70
N THR A 21 -9.86 1.28 -11.16
CA THR A 21 -9.34 2.23 -12.15
C THR A 21 -10.00 2.05 -13.52
N LYS A 22 -10.30 0.81 -13.89
CA LYS A 22 -11.05 0.51 -15.12
C LYS A 22 -12.41 1.19 -15.12
N GLU A 23 -13.20 1.03 -14.06
CA GLU A 23 -14.51 1.66 -13.91
C GLU A 23 -14.42 3.19 -14.06
N LEU A 24 -13.44 3.82 -13.37
CA LEU A 24 -13.22 5.26 -13.48
C LEU A 24 -12.93 5.73 -14.91
N LEU A 25 -12.20 4.96 -15.70
CA LEU A 25 -11.87 5.30 -17.09
C LEU A 25 -13.01 4.98 -18.04
N GLU A 26 -13.77 3.90 -17.83
CA GLU A 26 -14.94 3.53 -18.63
C GLU A 26 -16.05 4.58 -18.48
N ASP A 27 -16.29 5.10 -17.29
CA ASP A 27 -17.19 6.22 -17.03
C ASP A 27 -16.81 7.50 -17.79
N ARG A 28 -15.54 7.60 -18.20
CA ARG A 28 -14.99 8.73 -18.99
C ARG A 28 -14.80 8.40 -20.46
N GLY A 29 -15.46 7.34 -20.91
CA GLY A 29 -15.55 6.96 -22.33
C GLY A 29 -14.27 6.30 -22.88
N CYS A 30 -13.47 5.67 -22.04
CA CYS A 30 -12.39 4.79 -22.51
C CYS A 30 -12.91 3.37 -22.71
N GLU A 31 -12.30 2.63 -23.61
CA GLU A 31 -12.40 1.16 -23.65
C GLU A 31 -11.20 0.60 -22.88
N VAL A 32 -11.44 -0.25 -21.87
CA VAL A 32 -10.37 -0.67 -20.96
C VAL A 32 -10.18 -2.18 -20.93
N GLU A 33 -8.93 -2.61 -21.10
CA GLU A 33 -8.49 -4.00 -20.93
C GLU A 33 -7.51 -4.09 -19.75
N ILE A 34 -7.60 -5.16 -18.95
CA ILE A 34 -6.66 -5.44 -17.86
C ILE A 34 -5.69 -6.54 -18.32
N LYS A 35 -4.38 -6.26 -18.22
CA LYS A 35 -3.30 -7.21 -18.53
C LYS A 35 -2.52 -7.53 -17.25
N ILE A 36 -2.48 -8.80 -16.85
CA ILE A 36 -1.70 -9.25 -15.71
C ILE A 36 -0.22 -9.38 -16.12
N ILE A 37 0.64 -8.70 -15.38
CA ILE A 37 2.10 -8.76 -15.51
C ILE A 37 2.65 -9.50 -14.29
N GLN A 38 3.39 -10.58 -14.52
CA GLN A 38 4.07 -11.30 -13.45
C GLN A 38 5.33 -10.56 -13.04
N THR A 39 5.47 -10.26 -11.74
CA THR A 39 6.65 -9.60 -11.19
C THR A 39 7.57 -10.60 -10.47
N ASP A 40 8.85 -10.27 -10.38
CA ASP A 40 9.81 -11.06 -9.60
C ASP A 40 9.44 -11.09 -8.11
N GLY A 41 8.80 -10.02 -7.62
CA GLY A 41 8.22 -9.96 -6.27
C GLY A 41 7.15 -11.02 -6.03
N ASP A 42 6.33 -11.34 -7.04
CA ASP A 42 5.32 -12.39 -6.94
C ASP A 42 5.95 -13.81 -6.97
N ARG A 43 7.03 -13.99 -7.75
CA ARG A 43 7.77 -15.27 -7.81
C ARG A 43 8.52 -15.58 -6.52
N THR A 44 9.14 -14.56 -5.90
CA THR A 44 9.93 -14.75 -4.66
C THR A 44 9.07 -14.92 -3.41
N GLN A 45 7.78 -14.55 -3.43
CA GLN A 45 6.84 -14.92 -2.36
C GLN A 45 6.74 -16.44 -2.16
N GLN A 46 6.99 -17.23 -3.21
CA GLN A 46 7.00 -18.69 -3.14
C GLN A 46 8.28 -19.26 -2.48
N TRP A 47 9.38 -18.49 -2.40
CA TRP A 47 10.69 -19.00 -2.02
C TRP A 47 11.20 -18.55 -0.64
N ASN A 48 10.39 -17.88 0.15
CA ASN A 48 10.68 -17.51 1.56
C ASN A 48 12.02 -16.79 1.80
N THR A 49 12.56 -16.08 0.79
CA THR A 49 13.84 -15.37 0.87
C THR A 49 13.69 -14.02 1.58
N SER A 50 14.59 -13.65 2.49
CA SER A 50 14.51 -12.39 3.26
C SER A 50 14.66 -11.14 2.39
N PHE A 51 13.80 -10.08 2.60
CA PHE A 51 13.89 -8.81 1.89
C PHE A 51 15.23 -8.09 2.11
N ASP A 52 15.86 -8.27 3.28
CA ASP A 52 17.17 -7.68 3.60
C ASP A 52 18.30 -8.19 2.68
N LYS A 53 18.07 -9.28 1.95
CA LYS A 53 19.02 -9.89 1.00
C LYS A 53 18.70 -9.59 -0.46
N LEU A 54 17.59 -8.92 -0.74
CA LEU A 54 17.17 -8.57 -2.09
C LEU A 54 17.50 -7.10 -2.32
N GLU A 55 18.71 -6.81 -2.78
CA GLU A 55 19.12 -5.49 -3.23
C GLU A 55 18.37 -5.10 -4.50
N GLY A 56 17.48 -4.11 -4.40
CA GLY A 56 16.84 -3.51 -5.59
C GLY A 56 15.66 -2.59 -5.25
N LYS A 57 15.72 -1.34 -5.71
CA LYS A 57 14.56 -0.44 -5.75
C LYS A 57 13.54 -1.00 -6.75
N GLY A 58 12.25 -1.06 -6.40
CA GLY A 58 11.18 -1.38 -7.35
C GLY A 58 10.85 -2.86 -7.55
N PHE A 59 10.96 -3.72 -6.53
CA PHE A 59 10.74 -5.18 -6.63
C PHE A 59 9.34 -5.59 -7.14
N PHE A 60 8.35 -4.70 -7.06
CA PHE A 60 6.97 -4.94 -7.52
C PHE A 60 6.55 -4.03 -8.66
N THR A 61 7.40 -3.07 -9.08
CA THR A 61 7.06 -2.07 -10.07
C THR A 61 7.83 -2.21 -11.37
N LYS A 62 9.05 -2.79 -11.31
CA LYS A 62 10.00 -2.85 -12.42
C LYS A 62 9.40 -3.43 -13.71
N GLU A 63 8.76 -4.59 -13.64
CA GLU A 63 8.19 -5.24 -14.83
C GLU A 63 6.99 -4.47 -15.40
N LEU A 64 6.22 -3.79 -14.54
CA LEU A 64 5.15 -2.89 -14.98
C LEU A 64 5.72 -1.65 -15.66
N GLU A 65 6.77 -1.05 -15.10
CA GLU A 65 7.48 0.09 -15.66
C GLU A 65 8.13 -0.26 -17.01
N GLU A 66 8.76 -1.42 -17.11
CA GLU A 66 9.29 -1.93 -18.39
C GLU A 66 8.19 -2.14 -19.43
N ALA A 67 7.02 -2.68 -19.04
CA ALA A 67 5.90 -2.89 -19.93
C ALA A 67 5.30 -1.55 -20.41
N LEU A 68 5.28 -0.51 -19.55
CA LEU A 68 4.92 0.86 -19.94
C LEU A 68 5.87 1.43 -21.01
N LEU A 69 7.17 1.33 -20.76
CA LEU A 69 8.21 1.85 -21.69
C LEU A 69 8.20 1.10 -23.02
N LYS A 70 7.95 -0.22 -23.00
CA LYS A 70 7.79 -1.06 -24.22
C LYS A 70 6.44 -0.87 -24.92
N LYS A 71 5.54 -0.04 -24.37
CA LYS A 71 4.16 0.18 -24.90
C LYS A 71 3.30 -1.10 -24.93
N GLU A 72 3.60 -2.05 -24.06
CA GLU A 72 2.80 -3.27 -23.88
C GLU A 72 1.55 -3.04 -23.03
N ILE A 73 1.60 -2.00 -22.20
CA ILE A 73 0.50 -1.44 -21.41
C ILE A 73 0.52 0.08 -21.53
N ASP A 74 -0.59 0.73 -21.21
CA ASP A 74 -0.71 2.19 -21.26
C ASP A 74 -0.68 2.82 -19.89
N LEU A 75 -1.09 2.06 -18.87
CA LEU A 75 -1.25 2.49 -17.48
C LEU A 75 -0.82 1.38 -16.53
N ALA A 76 -0.07 1.71 -15.48
CA ALA A 76 0.15 0.84 -14.34
C ALA A 76 -0.52 1.44 -13.08
N VAL A 77 -1.20 0.57 -12.32
CA VAL A 77 -1.87 0.95 -11.07
C VAL A 77 -1.08 0.40 -9.89
N HIS A 78 -0.78 1.28 -8.94
CA HIS A 78 0.05 0.94 -7.77
C HIS A 78 -0.61 1.39 -6.47
N SER A 79 -0.39 0.66 -5.38
CA SER A 79 -0.46 1.26 -4.05
C SER A 79 0.66 2.29 -3.96
N HIS A 80 0.33 3.58 -3.77
CA HIS A 80 1.30 4.67 -3.93
C HIS A 80 2.48 4.57 -2.94
N LYS A 81 2.25 4.02 -1.76
CA LYS A 81 3.30 3.76 -0.76
C LYS A 81 4.39 2.79 -1.21
N ASP A 82 4.10 1.95 -2.21
CA ASP A 82 5.00 0.90 -2.71
C ASP A 82 5.85 1.39 -3.90
N LEU A 83 5.51 2.57 -4.48
CA LEU A 83 6.28 3.20 -5.54
C LEU A 83 7.59 3.80 -4.99
N PRO A 84 8.73 3.67 -5.72
CA PRO A 84 9.93 4.42 -5.45
C PRO A 84 9.67 5.93 -5.41
N THR A 85 10.55 6.68 -4.73
CA THR A 85 10.43 8.16 -4.66
C THR A 85 10.69 8.83 -6.00
N GLU A 86 11.51 8.20 -6.86
CA GLU A 86 11.84 8.65 -8.20
C GLU A 86 11.21 7.72 -9.24
N ASN A 87 10.61 8.29 -10.27
CA ASN A 87 10.14 7.52 -11.43
C ASN A 87 11.31 7.24 -12.38
N PRO A 88 11.29 6.11 -13.10
CA PRO A 88 12.18 5.92 -14.24
C PRO A 88 11.97 7.02 -15.28
N GLU A 89 13.05 7.34 -16.03
CA GLU A 89 12.98 8.30 -17.15
C GLU A 89 11.89 7.90 -18.15
N GLY A 90 11.07 8.87 -18.56
CA GLY A 90 9.95 8.69 -19.49
C GLY A 90 8.66 8.21 -18.85
N LEU A 91 8.62 8.01 -17.52
CA LEU A 91 7.41 7.68 -16.78
C LEU A 91 7.06 8.75 -15.74
N ILE A 92 5.77 8.98 -15.55
CA ILE A 92 5.24 9.90 -14.56
C ILE A 92 4.06 9.26 -13.79
N VAL A 93 3.82 9.75 -12.59
CA VAL A 93 2.55 9.55 -11.89
C VAL A 93 1.60 10.65 -12.36
N ALA A 94 0.61 10.28 -13.18
CA ALA A 94 -0.34 11.21 -13.79
C ALA A 94 -1.40 11.71 -12.80
N GLY A 95 -1.65 10.94 -11.75
CA GLY A 95 -2.63 11.30 -10.76
C GLY A 95 -2.73 10.30 -9.62
N VAL A 96 -3.56 10.63 -8.64
CA VAL A 96 -3.79 9.81 -7.45
C VAL A 96 -5.29 9.68 -7.16
N SER A 97 -5.67 8.56 -6.54
CA SER A 97 -7.05 8.34 -6.10
C SER A 97 -7.39 9.18 -4.86
N LYS A 98 -8.68 9.21 -4.51
CA LYS A 98 -9.09 9.52 -3.14
C LYS A 98 -8.32 8.65 -2.16
N ARG A 99 -8.11 9.18 -0.94
CA ARG A 99 -7.42 8.47 0.12
C ARG A 99 -8.42 7.63 0.91
N GLU A 100 -8.23 6.33 0.93
CA GLU A 100 -8.88 5.42 1.87
C GLU A 100 -8.24 5.55 3.25
N ASN A 101 -8.85 4.93 4.26
CA ASN A 101 -8.36 4.99 5.63
C ASN A 101 -6.84 4.71 5.70
N PRO A 102 -6.00 5.69 6.09
CA PRO A 102 -4.54 5.56 6.13
C PRO A 102 -4.04 4.74 7.32
N SER A 103 -4.91 4.43 8.28
CA SER A 103 -4.56 3.79 9.55
C SER A 103 -3.92 2.41 9.37
N GLU A 104 -3.18 2.02 10.38
CA GLU A 104 -2.76 0.64 10.56
C GLU A 104 -3.85 -0.15 11.27
N LEU A 105 -4.00 -1.41 10.89
CA LEU A 105 -4.84 -2.39 11.56
C LEU A 105 -3.95 -3.39 12.30
N LEU A 106 -4.11 -3.47 13.61
CA LEU A 106 -3.60 -4.59 14.40
C LEU A 106 -4.73 -5.61 14.54
N LEU A 107 -4.62 -6.71 13.81
CA LEU A 107 -5.59 -7.80 13.81
C LEU A 107 -5.15 -8.83 14.84
N ILE A 108 -5.96 -9.03 15.90
CA ILE A 108 -5.60 -9.78 17.10
C ILE A 108 -6.50 -11.00 17.23
N LYS A 109 -5.95 -12.17 17.55
CA LYS A 109 -6.77 -13.32 17.97
C LYS A 109 -7.57 -12.97 19.22
N LYS A 110 -8.84 -13.34 19.28
CA LYS A 110 -9.74 -12.98 20.39
C LYS A 110 -9.21 -13.41 21.76
N GLU A 111 -8.57 -14.57 21.83
CA GLU A 111 -7.94 -15.08 23.06
C GLU A 111 -6.64 -14.35 23.45
N CYS A 112 -6.15 -13.45 22.59
CA CYS A 112 -4.96 -12.65 22.81
C CYS A 112 -5.26 -11.17 23.07
N VAL A 113 -6.54 -10.82 23.24
CA VAL A 113 -7.00 -9.48 23.59
C VAL A 113 -6.83 -9.24 25.09
N ASP A 114 -6.29 -8.09 25.46
CA ASP A 114 -6.25 -7.57 26.83
C ASP A 114 -6.47 -6.04 26.77
N GLU A 115 -7.68 -5.61 27.02
CA GLU A 115 -8.10 -4.20 26.96
C GLU A 115 -7.40 -3.31 27.99
N ASN A 116 -6.73 -3.88 29.01
CA ASN A 116 -5.94 -3.13 29.98
C ASN A 116 -4.53 -2.80 29.46
N GLN A 117 -4.16 -3.35 28.31
CA GLN A 117 -2.88 -3.10 27.66
C GLN A 117 -3.04 -2.16 26.47
N ARG A 118 -1.98 -1.41 26.17
CA ARG A 118 -1.97 -0.56 24.97
C ARG A 118 -2.16 -1.40 23.70
N PHE A 119 -3.01 -0.91 22.79
CA PHE A 119 -3.42 -1.60 21.56
C PHE A 119 -4.18 -2.90 21.83
N SER A 120 -4.87 -3.01 22.95
CA SER A 120 -5.69 -4.16 23.34
C SER A 120 -4.98 -5.52 23.22
N LEU A 121 -3.64 -5.53 23.22
CA LEU A 121 -2.84 -6.71 22.97
C LEU A 121 -2.22 -7.26 24.25
N LYS A 122 -2.42 -8.54 24.55
CA LYS A 122 -1.85 -9.22 25.73
C LYS A 122 -0.34 -9.02 25.83
N LYS A 123 0.18 -9.04 27.05
CA LYS A 123 1.61 -8.94 27.33
C LYS A 123 2.39 -10.12 26.73
N GLY A 124 3.54 -9.82 26.11
CA GLY A 124 4.43 -10.83 25.54
C GLY A 124 3.88 -11.49 24.26
N ALA A 125 2.87 -10.90 23.61
CA ALA A 125 2.29 -11.43 22.39
C ALA A 125 3.29 -11.45 21.21
N VAL A 126 3.10 -12.40 20.29
CA VAL A 126 3.87 -12.52 19.05
C VAL A 126 3.14 -11.78 17.93
N VAL A 127 3.76 -10.73 17.38
CA VAL A 127 3.16 -9.90 16.32
C VAL A 127 3.87 -10.09 14.99
N GLY A 128 3.11 -10.43 13.96
CA GLY A 128 3.61 -10.62 12.60
C GLY A 128 3.69 -9.33 11.80
N THR A 129 4.90 -8.90 11.42
CA THR A 129 5.14 -7.85 10.43
C THR A 129 6.59 -7.89 9.91
N SER A 130 6.79 -7.67 8.60
CA SER A 130 8.12 -7.47 8.00
C SER A 130 8.43 -6.00 7.71
N SER A 131 7.55 -5.06 8.10
CA SER A 131 7.78 -3.65 7.93
C SER A 131 8.66 -3.10 9.06
N ALA A 132 9.85 -2.58 8.72
CA ALA A 132 10.77 -1.95 9.68
C ALA A 132 10.07 -0.79 10.43
N ARG A 133 9.28 0.01 9.73
CA ARG A 133 8.50 1.11 10.31
C ARG A 133 7.51 0.60 11.36
N ARG A 134 6.69 -0.42 11.03
CA ARG A 134 5.73 -1.00 11.98
C ARG A 134 6.42 -1.61 13.18
N LYS A 135 7.49 -2.37 12.94
CA LYS A 135 8.29 -2.98 14.00
C LYS A 135 8.85 -1.93 14.96
N SER A 136 9.48 -0.88 14.44
CA SER A 136 10.09 0.18 15.26
C SER A 136 9.05 0.90 16.13
N GLN A 137 7.92 1.30 15.55
CA GLN A 137 6.84 1.97 16.30
C GLN A 137 6.19 1.03 17.32
N LEU A 138 5.87 -0.21 16.91
CA LEU A 138 5.26 -1.18 17.83
C LEU A 138 6.15 -1.41 19.07
N LEU A 139 7.44 -1.65 18.86
CA LEU A 139 8.37 -1.89 19.95
C LEU A 139 8.63 -0.65 20.82
N ALA A 140 8.50 0.57 20.26
CA ALA A 140 8.56 1.81 21.05
C ALA A 140 7.37 1.92 22.02
N PHE A 141 6.19 1.48 21.63
CA PHE A 141 4.99 1.51 22.48
C PHE A 141 4.82 0.24 23.34
N ARG A 142 5.26 -0.90 22.84
CA ARG A 142 5.11 -2.23 23.43
C ARG A 142 6.43 -3.00 23.36
N PRO A 143 7.44 -2.63 24.19
CA PRO A 143 8.73 -3.30 24.22
C PRO A 143 8.66 -4.75 24.74
N ASP A 144 7.52 -5.14 25.28
CA ASP A 144 7.25 -6.47 25.83
C ASP A 144 6.85 -7.50 24.76
N VAL A 145 6.47 -7.09 23.54
CA VAL A 145 6.01 -8.01 22.50
C VAL A 145 7.18 -8.56 21.66
N GLU A 146 7.00 -9.76 21.13
CA GLU A 146 7.90 -10.34 20.14
C GLU A 146 7.44 -10.00 18.72
N VAL A 147 8.33 -9.53 17.85
CA VAL A 147 7.99 -9.26 16.45
C VAL A 147 8.66 -10.28 15.54
N LYS A 148 7.84 -10.99 14.76
CA LYS A 148 8.27 -11.98 13.75
C LYS A 148 7.95 -11.49 12.34
N ASP A 149 8.79 -11.89 11.38
CA ASP A 149 8.55 -11.61 9.97
C ASP A 149 7.28 -12.27 9.47
N LEU A 150 6.45 -11.49 8.76
CA LEU A 150 5.21 -11.94 8.13
C LEU A 150 5.18 -11.55 6.66
N ARG A 151 5.03 -12.53 5.76
CA ARG A 151 5.01 -12.35 4.31
C ARG A 151 3.77 -12.95 3.66
N GLY A 152 3.52 -12.54 2.44
CA GLY A 152 2.40 -12.92 1.62
C GLY A 152 1.48 -11.73 1.29
N ASN A 153 0.49 -11.95 0.43
CA ASN A 153 -0.61 -11.02 0.21
C ASN A 153 -1.53 -10.97 1.45
N VAL A 154 -2.50 -10.05 1.47
CA VAL A 154 -3.37 -9.84 2.63
C VAL A 154 -4.09 -11.11 3.05
N PRO A 155 -4.77 -11.87 2.16
CA PRO A 155 -5.41 -13.12 2.56
C PRO A 155 -4.44 -14.16 3.13
N THR A 156 -3.24 -14.29 2.53
CA THR A 156 -2.20 -15.21 3.02
C THR A 156 -1.76 -14.86 4.45
N ARG A 157 -1.59 -13.56 4.75
CA ARG A 157 -1.20 -13.11 6.10
C ARG A 157 -2.28 -13.41 7.12
N ILE A 158 -3.55 -13.19 6.78
CA ILE A 158 -4.69 -13.51 7.65
C ILE A 158 -4.77 -15.03 7.90
N ASN A 159 -4.56 -15.85 6.88
CA ASN A 159 -4.51 -17.29 7.04
C ASN A 159 -3.35 -17.76 7.95
N LYS A 160 -2.21 -17.08 7.89
CA LYS A 160 -1.10 -17.34 8.83
C LYS A 160 -1.46 -16.95 10.27
N LEU A 161 -2.24 -15.89 10.47
CA LEU A 161 -2.76 -15.54 11.81
C LEU A 161 -3.71 -16.61 12.36
N ARG A 162 -4.51 -17.26 11.51
CA ARG A 162 -5.35 -18.41 11.95
C ARG A 162 -4.52 -19.60 12.43
N GLY A 163 -3.26 -19.69 12.04
CA GLY A 163 -2.31 -20.68 12.55
C GLY A 163 -1.81 -20.35 13.97
N THR A 164 -0.72 -20.99 14.38
CA THR A 164 -0.19 -20.89 15.76
C THR A 164 1.05 -20.00 15.89
N GLU A 165 1.56 -19.45 14.80
CA GLU A 165 2.81 -18.68 14.79
C GLU A 165 2.68 -17.28 15.36
N TYR A 166 1.50 -16.66 15.25
CA TYR A 166 1.24 -15.27 15.61
C TYR A 166 0.02 -15.14 16.52
N ASP A 167 0.07 -14.23 17.46
CA ASP A 167 -1.05 -13.78 18.28
C ASP A 167 -1.80 -12.61 17.64
N ALA A 168 -1.07 -11.78 16.89
CA ALA A 168 -1.59 -10.66 16.11
C ALA A 168 -0.75 -10.42 14.84
N ILE A 169 -1.32 -9.69 13.87
CA ILE A 169 -0.59 -9.24 12.68
C ILE A 169 -0.91 -7.78 12.38
N MET A 170 0.01 -7.08 11.69
CA MET A 170 -0.22 -5.71 11.24
C MET A 170 -0.53 -5.64 9.75
N LEU A 171 -1.64 -5.00 9.42
CA LEU A 171 -2.09 -4.73 8.05
C LEU A 171 -2.34 -3.22 7.87
N ALA A 172 -2.61 -2.77 6.64
CA ALA A 172 -3.18 -1.45 6.40
C ALA A 172 -4.69 -1.60 6.28
N VAL A 173 -5.47 -0.75 6.95
CA VAL A 173 -6.94 -0.77 6.90
C VAL A 173 -7.44 -0.73 5.45
N ALA A 174 -6.93 0.18 4.63
CA ALA A 174 -7.30 0.28 3.21
C ALA A 174 -7.14 -1.03 2.41
N GLY A 175 -6.25 -1.93 2.83
CA GLY A 175 -6.05 -3.23 2.16
C GLY A 175 -7.13 -4.25 2.51
N THR A 176 -7.63 -4.23 3.74
CA THR A 176 -8.70 -5.14 4.19
C THR A 176 -10.07 -4.66 3.74
N GLU A 177 -10.32 -3.33 3.77
CA GLU A 177 -11.56 -2.71 3.30
C GLU A 177 -11.76 -2.93 1.81
N ARG A 178 -10.74 -2.68 0.97
CA ARG A 178 -10.83 -2.89 -0.48
C ARG A 178 -11.13 -4.34 -0.88
N LEU A 179 -10.72 -5.30 -0.08
CA LEU A 179 -10.98 -6.71 -0.31
C LEU A 179 -12.26 -7.22 0.37
N GLU A 180 -12.96 -6.35 1.10
CA GLU A 180 -14.19 -6.70 1.85
C GLU A 180 -14.03 -7.99 2.66
N LEU A 181 -12.89 -8.12 3.35
CA LEU A 181 -12.54 -9.36 4.04
C LEU A 181 -13.36 -9.55 5.31
N ASP A 182 -13.89 -10.75 5.50
CA ASP A 182 -14.47 -11.14 6.77
C ASP A 182 -13.37 -11.35 7.83
N LEU A 183 -13.32 -10.44 8.80
CA LEU A 183 -12.39 -10.42 9.92
C LEU A 183 -13.07 -10.76 11.26
N SER A 184 -14.31 -11.22 11.23
CA SER A 184 -15.16 -11.49 12.43
C SER A 184 -14.53 -12.50 13.40
N ASP A 185 -13.61 -13.34 12.94
CA ASP A 185 -12.83 -14.28 13.78
C ASP A 185 -11.86 -13.58 14.73
N PHE A 186 -11.54 -12.30 14.47
CA PHE A 186 -10.51 -11.55 15.15
C PHE A 186 -11.07 -10.34 15.90
N HIS A 187 -10.22 -9.72 16.69
CA HIS A 187 -10.42 -8.37 17.20
C HIS A 187 -9.63 -7.39 16.31
N GLU A 188 -10.32 -6.36 15.85
CA GLU A 188 -9.77 -5.33 14.98
C GLU A 188 -9.42 -4.10 15.84
N GLU A 189 -8.14 -3.81 15.99
CA GLU A 189 -7.64 -2.61 16.64
C GLU A 189 -7.12 -1.65 15.56
N VAL A 190 -7.92 -0.64 15.21
CA VAL A 190 -7.52 0.41 14.26
C VAL A 190 -6.67 1.44 15.00
N LEU A 191 -5.43 1.61 14.56
CA LEU A 191 -4.47 2.49 15.20
C LEU A 191 -4.59 3.91 14.64
N ASP A 192 -4.73 4.89 15.53
CA ASP A 192 -4.78 6.32 15.19
C ASP A 192 -3.52 6.72 14.38
N PRO A 193 -3.67 7.26 13.16
CA PRO A 193 -2.55 7.60 12.29
C PRO A 193 -1.68 8.76 12.82
N THR A 194 -2.18 9.54 13.78
CA THR A 194 -1.41 10.58 14.46
C THR A 194 -0.50 10.01 15.55
N VAL A 195 -0.81 8.82 16.05
CA VAL A 195 -0.07 8.12 17.11
C VAL A 195 0.81 7.02 16.50
N PHE A 196 0.23 6.17 15.66
CA PHE A 196 0.94 5.12 14.93
C PHE A 196 1.05 5.52 13.46
N VAL A 197 2.13 6.24 13.15
CA VAL A 197 2.24 6.98 11.88
C VAL A 197 2.38 6.02 10.69
N PRO A 198 1.47 6.10 9.69
CA PRO A 198 1.46 5.22 8.54
C PRO A 198 2.63 5.45 7.58
N ALA A 199 2.75 4.60 6.57
CA ALA A 199 3.68 4.83 5.48
C ALA A 199 3.23 6.05 4.65
N PRO A 200 4.18 6.83 4.10
CA PRO A 200 3.85 7.91 3.16
C PRO A 200 2.94 7.40 2.04
N ALA A 201 1.87 8.13 1.75
CA ALA A 201 0.84 7.78 0.76
C ALA A 201 0.06 6.48 1.04
N GLN A 202 0.03 5.98 2.29
CA GLN A 202 -0.82 4.84 2.63
C GLN A 202 -2.30 5.18 2.40
N GLY A 203 -3.06 4.23 1.83
CA GLY A 203 -4.47 4.38 1.47
C GLY A 203 -4.70 4.95 0.06
N VAL A 204 -3.68 5.40 -0.64
CA VAL A 204 -3.79 6.05 -1.96
C VAL A 204 -3.30 5.14 -3.08
N LEU A 205 -4.00 5.17 -4.23
CA LEU A 205 -3.54 4.58 -5.48
C LEU A 205 -2.79 5.64 -6.30
N ALA A 206 -1.78 5.20 -7.06
CA ALA A 206 -1.08 6.02 -8.03
C ALA A 206 -1.25 5.43 -9.43
N TRP A 207 -1.47 6.30 -10.41
CA TRP A 207 -1.59 5.97 -11.80
C TRP A 207 -0.33 6.39 -12.56
N GLN A 208 0.49 5.41 -12.90
CA GLN A 208 1.76 5.63 -13.61
C GLN A 208 1.57 5.40 -15.11
N ILE A 209 1.99 6.38 -15.90
CA ILE A 209 1.87 6.39 -17.37
C ILE A 209 3.20 6.82 -18.01
N ARG A 210 3.29 6.70 -19.33
CA ARG A 210 4.37 7.36 -20.08
C ARG A 210 4.19 8.87 -20.03
N GLU A 211 5.28 9.60 -19.82
CA GLU A 211 5.29 11.07 -19.80
C GLU A 211 4.73 11.67 -21.09
N SER A 212 4.88 10.98 -22.22
CA SER A 212 4.39 11.42 -23.53
C SER A 212 2.90 11.12 -23.79
N ASP A 213 2.15 10.58 -22.81
CA ASP A 213 0.75 10.21 -22.98
C ASP A 213 -0.21 11.31 -22.46
N ASP A 214 -0.27 12.43 -23.19
CA ASP A 214 -1.14 13.57 -22.86
C ASP A 214 -2.62 13.17 -22.73
N TYR A 215 -3.07 12.15 -23.49
CA TYR A 215 -4.46 11.71 -23.41
C TYR A 215 -4.79 11.14 -22.02
N LEU A 216 -3.97 10.23 -21.51
CA LEU A 216 -4.17 9.66 -20.18
C LEU A 216 -3.88 10.68 -19.10
N PHE A 217 -2.88 11.53 -19.29
CA PHE A 217 -2.59 12.61 -18.34
C PHE A 217 -3.82 13.47 -18.10
N ASN A 218 -4.46 13.99 -19.15
CA ASN A 218 -5.67 14.80 -19.02
C ASN A 218 -6.85 14.04 -18.39
N LYS A 219 -6.96 12.71 -18.64
CA LYS A 219 -8.01 11.91 -18.01
C LYS A 219 -7.80 11.78 -16.50
N PHE A 220 -6.56 11.62 -16.07
CA PHE A 220 -6.26 11.49 -14.65
C PHE A 220 -6.25 12.84 -13.92
N ASP A 221 -5.96 13.95 -14.61
CA ASP A 221 -6.08 15.30 -14.05
C ASP A 221 -7.52 15.57 -13.60
N ASP A 222 -8.51 15.16 -14.41
CA ASP A 222 -9.94 15.27 -14.10
C ASP A 222 -10.41 14.37 -12.92
N ILE A 223 -9.64 13.33 -12.59
CA ILE A 223 -10.02 12.32 -11.58
C ILE A 223 -9.26 12.54 -10.26
N THR A 224 -8.10 13.16 -10.36
CA THR A 224 -7.19 13.34 -9.22
C THR A 224 -7.83 14.19 -8.14
N ASP A 225 -7.78 13.68 -6.90
CA ASP A 225 -8.11 14.47 -5.73
C ASP A 225 -6.91 15.37 -5.39
N ILE A 226 -7.08 16.67 -5.63
CA ILE A 226 -6.01 17.68 -5.49
C ILE A 226 -5.51 17.78 -4.04
N ASP A 227 -6.40 17.66 -3.06
CA ASP A 227 -6.03 17.74 -1.64
C ASP A 227 -5.22 16.52 -1.24
N VAL A 228 -5.65 15.32 -1.66
CA VAL A 228 -4.89 14.09 -1.46
C VAL A 228 -3.55 14.16 -2.17
N GLN A 229 -3.51 14.64 -3.41
CA GLN A 229 -2.26 14.79 -4.17
C GLN A 229 -1.27 15.70 -3.44
N THR A 230 -1.75 16.83 -2.90
CA THR A 230 -0.92 17.78 -2.15
C THR A 230 -0.35 17.16 -0.89
N ARG A 231 -1.18 16.51 -0.08
CA ARG A 231 -0.75 15.80 1.14
C ARG A 231 0.28 14.72 0.83
N VAL A 232 0.00 13.89 -0.16
CA VAL A 232 0.90 12.81 -0.58
C VAL A 232 2.23 13.32 -1.11
N ARG A 233 2.24 14.44 -1.85
CA ARG A 233 3.48 15.10 -2.29
C ARG A 233 4.34 15.52 -1.12
N ILE A 234 3.75 16.11 -0.07
CA ILE A 234 4.47 16.48 1.16
C ILE A 234 5.03 15.23 1.84
N GLU A 235 4.20 14.21 2.08
CA GLU A 235 4.63 12.97 2.71
C GLU A 235 5.79 12.30 1.97
N ARG A 236 5.71 12.20 0.64
CA ARG A 236 6.74 11.59 -0.18
C ARG A 236 8.00 12.46 -0.32
N SER A 237 7.86 13.79 -0.24
CA SER A 237 9.02 14.69 -0.21
C SER A 237 9.87 14.46 1.03
N VAL A 238 9.25 14.24 2.20
CA VAL A 238 9.98 13.89 3.42
C VAL A 238 10.74 12.57 3.24
N LEU A 239 10.11 11.54 2.66
CA LEU A 239 10.77 10.26 2.38
C LEU A 239 11.95 10.44 1.42
N ASN A 240 11.81 11.26 0.40
CA ASN A 240 12.86 11.53 -0.58
C ASN A 240 14.06 12.28 0.03
N LEU A 241 13.80 13.30 0.85
CA LEU A 241 14.83 14.06 1.57
C LEU A 241 15.65 13.23 2.55
N MET A 242 15.09 12.11 3.02
CA MET A 242 15.77 11.15 3.91
C MET A 242 16.53 10.07 3.12
N ASP A 243 16.73 10.23 1.80
CA ASP A 243 17.30 9.21 0.90
C ASP A 243 16.63 7.84 1.06
N GLY A 244 15.32 7.87 1.43
CA GLY A 244 14.58 6.69 1.86
C GLY A 244 13.82 6.03 0.73
N GLY A 245 13.92 4.69 0.68
CA GLY A 245 12.99 3.83 -0.04
C GLY A 245 11.97 3.20 0.91
N CYS A 246 11.14 2.28 0.40
CA CYS A 246 10.13 1.55 1.19
C CYS A 246 10.69 0.76 2.38
N GLN A 247 12.02 0.63 2.50
CA GLN A 247 12.70 -0.07 3.60
C GLN A 247 13.04 0.84 4.79
N LEU A 248 12.99 2.17 4.60
CA LEU A 248 13.26 3.10 5.70
C LEU A 248 12.16 3.00 6.77
N PRO A 249 12.51 2.91 8.07
CA PRO A 249 11.53 2.86 9.16
C PRO A 249 10.87 4.23 9.42
N LEU A 250 10.42 4.90 8.37
CA LEU A 250 9.84 6.22 8.40
C LEU A 250 8.32 6.17 8.21
N GLY A 251 7.58 6.76 9.13
CA GLY A 251 6.17 7.11 8.97
C GLY A 251 6.04 8.61 8.69
N VAL A 252 5.17 8.99 7.77
CA VAL A 252 4.79 10.39 7.54
C VAL A 252 3.30 10.43 7.25
N TYR A 253 2.60 11.29 7.95
CA TYR A 253 1.18 11.52 7.75
C TYR A 253 0.91 13.02 7.77
N VAL A 254 0.25 13.51 6.74
CA VAL A 254 -0.21 14.90 6.64
C VAL A 254 -1.73 14.89 6.74
N ASP A 255 -2.24 15.55 7.77
CA ASP A 255 -3.66 15.86 7.92
C ASP A 255 -3.92 17.31 7.54
N THR A 256 -5.12 17.63 7.10
CA THR A 256 -5.57 19.02 6.95
C THR A 256 -6.47 19.32 8.13
N GLU A 257 -5.98 20.08 9.09
CA GLU A 257 -6.86 20.82 9.97
C GLU A 257 -7.45 21.94 9.13
N PHE A 258 -8.75 21.88 8.85
CA PHE A 258 -9.47 23.08 8.42
C PHE A 258 -9.66 23.90 9.69
N ASP A 259 -8.94 25.00 9.83
CA ASP A 259 -9.34 26.03 10.77
C ASP A 259 -10.71 26.54 10.31
N ASP A 260 -11.76 26.14 11.00
CA ASP A 260 -13.12 26.69 10.85
C ASP A 260 -13.17 28.14 11.39
N GLU A 261 -12.16 28.95 11.09
CA GLU A 261 -12.14 30.38 11.38
C GLU A 261 -12.06 31.14 10.05
N ASP A 262 -13.27 31.35 9.44
CA ASP A 262 -13.65 32.62 8.78
C ASP A 262 -15.17 32.70 8.55
#